data_b7b941e81c32fc42f39cf08d36fe977b
#
_entry.id   b7b941e81c32fc42f39cf08d36fe977b
#
_cell.length_a   1.000
_cell.length_b   1.000
_cell.length_c   1.000
_cell.angle_alpha   90.00
_cell.angle_beta   90.00
_cell.angle_gamma   90.00
#
_symmetry.space_group_name_H-M   'P 1'
#
loop_
_entity.id
_entity.type
_entity.pdbx_description
1 polymer ?
#
loop_
_entity_poly.entity_id
_entity_poly.type
_entity_poly.pdbx_seq_one_letter_code
_entity_poly.pdbx_strand_id
1 'polypeptide(L)'
;MRCLVMEDEVDTAHYICNGLKEAGHSATLVREGANGLQFATNERWDIIILDRMLPGGVDGLSIVAAIRALGKPTPVLILSALASLDDRVRGLRGGGDDYLTKPFAFSELLARVEALLRRGTVKEDSPELWIADLKLDLRTRRAERAGKPIALQPREFQLLEYLVRHQGQVVTRTMLLEAVWDYSFDPQTNVIDVQISRLRRKIDKGFSPQLLHTVRGIGYIISVDE
;
A
#
# COMPACT_ATOMS: atom_id res chain seq x y z
N MET A 1 -3.41 -11.72 -12.11
CA MET A 1 -2.08 -11.37 -11.60
C MET A 1 -1.16 -12.57 -11.64
N ARG A 2 0.14 -12.34 -11.82
CA ARG A 2 1.19 -13.37 -11.74
C ARG A 2 1.81 -13.37 -10.34
N CYS A 3 1.55 -14.40 -9.56
CA CYS A 3 2.05 -14.54 -8.20
C CYS A 3 3.23 -15.56 -8.19
N LEU A 4 4.35 -15.20 -7.59
CA LEU A 4 5.42 -16.13 -7.27
C LEU A 4 5.25 -16.55 -5.81
N VAL A 5 5.11 -17.85 -5.56
CA VAL A 5 4.98 -18.43 -4.22
C VAL A 5 6.24 -19.21 -3.90
N MET A 6 6.95 -18.81 -2.86
CA MET A 6 8.14 -19.50 -2.34
C MET A 6 7.79 -20.11 -0.99
N GLU A 7 7.49 -21.40 -0.97
CA GLU A 7 7.01 -22.15 0.20
C GLU A 7 7.43 -23.61 0.06
N ASP A 8 8.10 -24.16 1.05
CA ASP A 8 8.58 -25.55 1.01
C ASP A 8 7.58 -26.56 1.58
N GLU A 9 6.73 -26.12 2.52
CA GLU A 9 5.71 -26.98 3.10
C GLU A 9 4.62 -27.26 2.07
N VAL A 10 4.47 -28.54 1.73
CA VAL A 10 3.60 -28.99 0.61
C VAL A 10 2.16 -28.53 0.77
N ASP A 11 1.60 -28.72 1.97
CA ASP A 11 0.19 -28.45 2.24
C ASP A 11 -0.10 -26.93 2.21
N THR A 12 0.75 -26.16 2.84
CA THR A 12 0.67 -24.68 2.81
C THR A 12 0.86 -24.13 1.40
N ALA A 13 1.83 -24.65 0.64
CA ALA A 13 2.05 -24.27 -0.75
C ALA A 13 0.83 -24.55 -1.64
N HIS A 14 0.24 -25.73 -1.51
CA HIS A 14 -0.98 -26.10 -2.24
C HIS A 14 -2.17 -25.24 -1.83
N TYR A 15 -2.34 -24.99 -0.53
CA TYR A 15 -3.41 -24.16 -0.01
C TYR A 15 -3.35 -22.74 -0.59
N ILE A 16 -2.16 -22.12 -0.60
CA ILE A 16 -1.95 -20.78 -1.18
C ILE A 16 -2.20 -20.80 -2.69
N CYS A 17 -1.55 -21.73 -3.41
CA CYS A 17 -1.63 -21.76 -4.88
C CYS A 17 -3.05 -22.05 -5.39
N ASN A 18 -3.78 -22.95 -4.74
CA ASN A 18 -5.16 -23.26 -5.10
C ASN A 18 -6.09 -22.08 -4.82
N GLY A 19 -5.98 -21.47 -3.64
CA GLY A 19 -6.78 -20.29 -3.31
C GLY A 19 -6.53 -19.14 -4.28
N LEU A 20 -5.27 -18.86 -4.64
CA LEU A 20 -4.94 -17.82 -5.64
C LEU A 20 -5.55 -18.14 -7.02
N LYS A 21 -5.52 -19.41 -7.45
CA LYS A 21 -6.13 -19.82 -8.73
C LYS A 21 -7.65 -19.67 -8.70
N GLU A 22 -8.31 -20.06 -7.60
CA GLU A 22 -9.75 -19.88 -7.40
C GLU A 22 -10.14 -18.39 -7.40
N ALA A 23 -9.26 -17.51 -6.89
CA ALA A 23 -9.42 -16.07 -6.97
C ALA A 23 -9.08 -15.47 -8.36
N GLY A 24 -8.82 -16.30 -9.39
CA GLY A 24 -8.55 -15.85 -10.75
C GLY A 24 -7.11 -15.39 -11.01
N HIS A 25 -6.14 -15.82 -10.19
CA HIS A 25 -4.74 -15.46 -10.32
C HIS A 25 -3.90 -16.63 -10.83
N SER A 26 -2.76 -16.34 -11.47
CA SER A 26 -1.77 -17.37 -11.79
C SER A 26 -0.74 -17.45 -10.69
N ALA A 27 -0.48 -18.64 -10.17
CA ALA A 27 0.51 -18.88 -9.13
C ALA A 27 1.60 -19.84 -9.65
N THR A 28 2.86 -19.44 -9.52
CA THR A 28 4.04 -20.27 -9.76
C THR A 28 4.66 -20.60 -8.42
N LEU A 29 4.80 -21.90 -8.14
CA LEU A 29 5.38 -22.40 -6.89
C LEU A 29 6.86 -22.72 -7.07
N VAL A 30 7.67 -22.26 -6.13
CA VAL A 30 9.08 -22.61 -5.98
C VAL A 30 9.33 -23.03 -4.54
N ARG A 31 10.04 -24.14 -4.32
CA ARG A 31 10.25 -24.72 -2.98
C ARG A 31 11.66 -24.48 -2.42
N GLU A 32 12.56 -23.98 -3.22
CA GLU A 32 13.96 -23.78 -2.86
C GLU A 32 14.33 -22.30 -2.98
N GLY A 33 15.03 -21.76 -2.00
CA GLY A 33 15.39 -20.35 -1.96
C GLY A 33 16.26 -19.90 -3.13
N ALA A 34 17.22 -20.71 -3.56
CA ALA A 34 18.09 -20.39 -4.71
C ALA A 34 17.29 -20.27 -6.01
N ASN A 35 16.40 -21.23 -6.28
CA ASN A 35 15.52 -21.20 -7.43
C ASN A 35 14.53 -20.02 -7.32
N GLY A 36 14.00 -19.76 -6.12
CA GLY A 36 13.12 -18.61 -5.85
C GLY A 36 13.75 -17.28 -6.20
N LEU A 37 15.00 -17.06 -5.80
CA LEU A 37 15.75 -15.85 -6.15
C LEU A 37 15.92 -15.72 -7.67
N GLN A 38 16.26 -16.80 -8.37
CA GLN A 38 16.39 -16.81 -9.82
C GLN A 38 15.08 -16.41 -10.51
N PHE A 39 13.96 -17.00 -10.11
CA PHE A 39 12.63 -16.65 -10.64
C PHE A 39 12.26 -15.19 -10.35
N ALA A 40 12.47 -14.73 -9.12
CA ALA A 40 12.18 -13.37 -8.70
C ALA A 40 12.99 -12.33 -9.48
N THR A 41 14.22 -12.66 -9.89
CA THR A 41 15.11 -11.72 -10.59
C THR A 41 14.96 -11.75 -12.10
N ASN A 42 14.69 -12.91 -12.70
CA ASN A 42 14.68 -13.08 -14.16
C ASN A 42 13.30 -12.83 -14.79
N GLU A 43 12.22 -12.96 -14.01
CA GLU A 43 10.87 -12.78 -14.51
C GLU A 43 10.18 -11.57 -13.87
N ARG A 44 9.04 -11.18 -14.48
CA ARG A 44 8.15 -10.15 -13.93
C ARG A 44 7.02 -10.79 -13.14
N TRP A 45 6.88 -10.36 -11.91
CA TRP A 45 5.83 -10.77 -11.00
C TRP A 45 5.05 -9.56 -10.51
N ASP A 46 3.74 -9.72 -10.33
CA ASP A 46 2.92 -8.69 -9.73
C ASP A 46 3.08 -8.68 -8.21
N ILE A 47 3.31 -9.87 -7.61
CA ILE A 47 3.58 -10.04 -6.18
C ILE A 47 4.43 -11.29 -5.94
N ILE A 48 5.23 -11.25 -4.87
CA ILE A 48 5.98 -12.39 -4.33
C ILE A 48 5.41 -12.71 -2.94
N ILE A 49 5.03 -13.96 -2.72
CA ILE A 49 4.62 -14.51 -1.42
C ILE A 49 5.77 -15.43 -0.99
N LEU A 50 6.41 -15.13 0.12
CA LEU A 50 7.68 -15.72 0.49
C LEU A 50 7.65 -16.23 1.92
N ASP A 51 7.87 -17.53 2.11
CA ASP A 51 8.17 -18.05 3.44
C ASP A 51 9.52 -17.52 3.91
N ARG A 52 9.56 -17.07 5.16
CA ARG A 52 10.80 -16.63 5.79
C ARG A 52 11.82 -17.74 5.93
N MET A 53 11.38 -18.97 6.22
CA MET A 53 12.24 -20.12 6.47
C MET A 53 12.17 -21.11 5.31
N LEU A 54 13.12 -21.03 4.40
CA LEU A 54 13.22 -21.97 3.28
C LEU A 54 14.32 -23.01 3.53
N PRO A 55 14.23 -24.20 2.90
CA PRO A 55 15.23 -25.25 3.02
C PRO A 55 16.62 -24.78 2.60
N GLY A 56 17.66 -25.43 3.15
CA GLY A 56 19.05 -25.08 2.87
C GLY A 56 19.59 -23.91 3.69
N GLY A 57 18.85 -23.47 4.74
CA GLY A 57 19.30 -22.39 5.63
C GLY A 57 19.22 -21.00 4.98
N VAL A 58 18.49 -20.86 3.88
CA VAL A 58 18.28 -19.58 3.22
C VAL A 58 17.17 -18.82 3.97
N ASP A 59 17.54 -17.76 4.67
CA ASP A 59 16.56 -16.84 5.24
C ASP A 59 15.86 -16.05 4.11
N GLY A 60 14.54 -16.12 4.04
CA GLY A 60 13.74 -15.38 3.06
C GLY A 60 14.05 -13.87 3.07
N LEU A 61 14.44 -13.31 4.21
CA LEU A 61 14.85 -11.90 4.28
C LEU A 61 16.10 -11.61 3.43
N SER A 62 17.01 -12.57 3.29
CA SER A 62 18.18 -12.41 2.40
C SER A 62 17.77 -12.39 0.92
N ILE A 63 16.71 -13.14 0.56
CA ILE A 63 16.13 -13.10 -0.80
C ILE A 63 15.49 -11.72 -1.04
N VAL A 64 14.71 -11.21 -0.07
CA VAL A 64 14.13 -9.86 -0.18
C VAL A 64 15.21 -8.80 -0.36
N ALA A 65 16.26 -8.84 0.46
CA ALA A 65 17.37 -7.90 0.36
C ALA A 65 18.06 -7.96 -1.03
N ALA A 66 18.26 -9.16 -1.58
CA ALA A 66 18.82 -9.33 -2.91
C ALA A 66 17.90 -8.76 -4.02
N ILE A 67 16.58 -9.00 -3.93
CA ILE A 67 15.58 -8.44 -4.85
C ILE A 67 15.63 -6.90 -4.83
N ARG A 68 15.70 -6.30 -3.63
CA ARG A 68 15.78 -4.84 -3.45
C ARG A 68 17.12 -4.26 -3.94
N ALA A 69 18.24 -4.95 -3.70
CA ALA A 69 19.55 -4.55 -4.20
C ALA A 69 19.60 -4.49 -5.74
N LEU A 70 18.79 -5.30 -6.42
CA LEU A 70 18.65 -5.29 -7.88
C LEU A 70 17.61 -4.23 -8.37
N GLY A 71 17.11 -3.37 -7.49
CA GLY A 71 16.15 -2.34 -7.83
C GLY A 71 14.77 -2.86 -8.25
N LYS A 72 14.43 -4.10 -7.89
CA LYS A 72 13.10 -4.67 -8.21
C LYS A 72 12.06 -4.18 -7.22
N PRO A 73 11.01 -3.46 -7.66
CA PRO A 73 9.98 -2.92 -6.78
C PRO A 73 8.84 -3.92 -6.48
N THR A 74 8.88 -5.12 -7.04
CA THR A 74 7.82 -6.12 -6.89
C THR A 74 7.43 -6.28 -5.41
N PRO A 75 6.15 -6.12 -5.03
CA PRO A 75 5.70 -6.26 -3.65
C PRO A 75 5.99 -7.65 -3.10
N VAL A 76 6.42 -7.73 -1.83
CA VAL A 76 6.74 -8.98 -1.15
C VAL A 76 5.93 -9.11 0.13
N LEU A 77 5.07 -10.13 0.19
CA LEU A 77 4.39 -10.58 1.41
C LEU A 77 5.20 -11.69 2.06
N ILE A 78 5.68 -11.46 3.28
CA ILE A 78 6.46 -12.43 4.04
C ILE A 78 5.51 -13.30 4.88
N LEU A 79 5.61 -14.62 4.75
CA LEU A 79 4.96 -15.59 5.62
C LEU A 79 5.92 -16.06 6.68
N SER A 80 5.48 -16.24 7.93
CA SER A 80 6.35 -16.75 8.99
C SER A 80 5.59 -17.34 10.16
N ALA A 81 6.14 -18.39 10.77
CA ALA A 81 5.68 -18.91 12.04
C ALA A 81 6.10 -18.03 13.24
N LEU A 82 7.03 -17.08 13.05
CA LEU A 82 7.52 -16.18 14.09
C LEU A 82 6.54 -15.03 14.27
N ALA A 83 5.88 -15.01 15.44
CA ALA A 83 4.83 -14.01 15.75
C ALA A 83 5.36 -12.82 16.57
N SER A 84 6.66 -12.80 16.94
CA SER A 84 7.19 -11.72 17.77
C SER A 84 7.17 -10.37 17.06
N LEU A 85 6.98 -9.30 17.81
CA LEU A 85 7.01 -7.94 17.28
C LEU A 85 8.35 -7.64 16.59
N ASP A 86 9.47 -8.10 17.19
CA ASP A 86 10.82 -7.89 16.68
C ASP A 86 11.02 -8.56 15.31
N ASP A 87 10.49 -9.78 15.14
CA ASP A 87 10.58 -10.50 13.86
C ASP A 87 9.80 -9.81 12.75
N ARG A 88 8.62 -9.28 13.06
CA ARG A 88 7.80 -8.51 12.12
C ARG A 88 8.51 -7.22 11.72
N VAL A 89 9.08 -6.50 12.68
CA VAL A 89 9.85 -5.28 12.45
C VAL A 89 11.09 -5.57 11.60
N ARG A 90 11.81 -6.67 11.87
CA ARG A 90 12.95 -7.09 11.03
C ARG A 90 12.54 -7.42 9.60
N GLY A 91 11.41 -8.13 9.42
CA GLY A 91 10.87 -8.46 8.11
C GLY A 91 10.57 -7.21 7.26
N LEU A 92 9.87 -6.26 7.85
CA LEU A 92 9.52 -5.00 7.20
C LEU A 92 10.75 -4.10 6.93
N ARG A 93 11.67 -3.98 7.90
CA ARG A 93 12.94 -3.25 7.70
C ARG A 93 13.86 -3.90 6.68
N GLY A 94 13.77 -5.21 6.51
CA GLY A 94 14.53 -5.97 5.50
C GLY A 94 14.03 -5.77 4.06
N GLY A 95 13.00 -4.95 3.85
CA GLY A 95 12.45 -4.64 2.53
C GLY A 95 11.19 -5.43 2.14
N GLY A 96 10.61 -6.21 3.06
CA GLY A 96 9.27 -6.78 2.90
C GLY A 96 8.20 -5.69 3.00
N ASP A 97 7.16 -5.78 2.19
CA ASP A 97 6.10 -4.77 2.12
C ASP A 97 4.94 -5.07 3.08
N ASP A 98 4.76 -6.34 3.45
CA ASP A 98 3.83 -6.77 4.52
C ASP A 98 4.27 -8.13 5.08
N TYR A 99 3.67 -8.51 6.21
CA TYR A 99 4.02 -9.70 6.97
C TYR A 99 2.76 -10.41 7.47
N LEU A 100 2.69 -11.74 7.26
CA LEU A 100 1.56 -12.57 7.69
C LEU A 100 2.07 -13.74 8.54
N THR A 101 1.50 -13.90 9.73
CA THR A 101 1.88 -14.99 10.64
C THR A 101 1.13 -16.27 10.33
N LYS A 102 1.84 -17.41 10.34
CA LYS A 102 1.27 -18.75 10.28
C LYS A 102 0.78 -19.20 11.67
N PRO A 103 -0.39 -19.87 11.80
CA PRO A 103 -1.34 -20.18 10.73
C PRO A 103 -2.20 -18.97 10.34
N PHE A 104 -2.64 -18.90 9.10
CA PHE A 104 -3.49 -17.84 8.56
C PHE A 104 -4.69 -18.38 7.78
N ALA A 105 -5.74 -17.58 7.68
CA ALA A 105 -6.85 -17.84 6.77
C ALA A 105 -6.50 -17.33 5.36
N PHE A 106 -6.93 -18.06 4.30
CA PHE A 106 -6.70 -17.61 2.93
C PHE A 106 -7.30 -16.24 2.63
N SER A 107 -8.46 -15.93 3.22
CA SER A 107 -9.09 -14.61 3.10
C SER A 107 -8.21 -13.48 3.62
N GLU A 108 -7.43 -13.69 4.70
CA GLU A 108 -6.47 -12.72 5.19
C GLU A 108 -5.29 -12.55 4.24
N LEU A 109 -4.73 -13.67 3.74
CA LEU A 109 -3.67 -13.64 2.74
C LEU A 109 -4.12 -12.87 1.49
N LEU A 110 -5.28 -13.19 0.95
CA LEU A 110 -5.82 -12.54 -0.24
C LEU A 110 -6.04 -11.03 -0.02
N ALA A 111 -6.61 -10.63 1.11
CA ALA A 111 -6.81 -9.22 1.44
C ALA A 111 -5.49 -8.44 1.50
N ARG A 112 -4.42 -9.04 2.05
CA ARG A 112 -3.07 -8.44 2.09
C ARG A 112 -2.44 -8.35 0.70
N VAL A 113 -2.55 -9.42 -0.09
CA VAL A 113 -2.12 -9.45 -1.49
C VAL A 113 -2.77 -8.31 -2.28
N GLU A 114 -4.09 -8.17 -2.19
CA GLU A 114 -4.83 -7.10 -2.86
C GLU A 114 -4.44 -5.70 -2.36
N ALA A 115 -4.18 -5.55 -1.05
CA ALA A 115 -3.72 -4.29 -0.48
C ALA A 115 -2.33 -3.89 -1.01
N LEU A 116 -1.41 -4.85 -1.11
CA LEU A 116 -0.07 -4.63 -1.66
C LEU A 116 -0.11 -4.26 -3.14
N LEU A 117 -0.97 -4.91 -3.91
CA LEU A 117 -1.15 -4.62 -5.33
C LEU A 117 -1.79 -3.25 -5.57
N ARG A 118 -2.73 -2.84 -4.74
CA ARG A 118 -3.25 -1.46 -4.79
C ARG A 118 -2.14 -0.44 -4.54
N ARG A 119 -1.19 -0.73 -3.65
CA ARG A 119 0.01 0.12 -3.45
C ARG A 119 0.92 0.12 -4.68
N GLY A 120 1.07 -1.02 -5.36
CA GLY A 120 1.87 -1.16 -6.58
C GLY A 120 1.22 -0.56 -7.84
N THR A 121 -0.11 -0.39 -7.87
CA THR A 121 -0.83 0.33 -8.94
C THR A 121 -0.89 1.84 -8.74
N VAL A 122 -0.54 2.33 -7.54
CA VAL A 122 -0.10 3.71 -7.40
C VAL A 122 1.22 3.81 -8.16
N LYS A 123 1.18 4.37 -9.36
CA LYS A 123 2.35 4.67 -10.21
C LYS A 123 3.51 5.03 -9.30
N GLU A 124 4.61 4.22 -9.40
CA GLU A 124 5.88 4.54 -8.77
C GLU A 124 6.17 6.01 -8.96
N ASP A 125 6.39 6.70 -7.85
CA ASP A 125 7.06 7.98 -7.73
C ASP A 125 7.06 8.89 -8.97
N SER A 126 5.88 9.13 -9.52
CA SER A 126 5.72 10.45 -10.11
C SER A 126 5.85 11.39 -8.91
N PRO A 127 6.85 12.27 -8.87
CA PRO A 127 6.95 13.27 -7.81
C PRO A 127 5.70 14.17 -7.78
N GLU A 128 4.73 13.88 -8.62
CA GLU A 128 3.49 14.60 -8.83
C GLU A 128 2.28 13.68 -8.75
N LEU A 129 1.29 14.06 -7.95
CA LEU A 129 -0.04 13.47 -7.92
C LEU A 129 -1.03 14.38 -8.66
N TRP A 130 -1.98 13.76 -9.34
CA TRP A 130 -2.98 14.48 -10.13
C TRP A 130 -4.39 13.96 -9.89
N ILE A 131 -5.33 14.87 -9.80
CA ILE A 131 -6.75 14.60 -9.92
C ILE A 131 -7.41 15.76 -10.68
N ALA A 132 -7.99 15.49 -11.84
CA ALA A 132 -8.45 16.53 -12.77
C ALA A 132 -7.34 17.58 -13.02
N ASP A 133 -7.61 18.84 -12.70
CA ASP A 133 -6.72 19.99 -12.85
C ASP A 133 -5.94 20.34 -11.56
N LEU A 134 -6.07 19.52 -10.51
CA LEU A 134 -5.32 19.64 -9.27
C LEU A 134 -4.03 18.81 -9.38
N LYS A 135 -2.90 19.48 -9.16
CA LYS A 135 -1.55 18.91 -9.16
C LYS A 135 -0.91 19.08 -7.79
N LEU A 136 -0.25 18.03 -7.29
CA LEU A 136 0.62 18.06 -6.11
C LEU A 136 2.03 17.64 -6.51
N ASP A 137 3.01 18.48 -6.28
CA ASP A 137 4.43 18.13 -6.35
C ASP A 137 4.90 17.69 -4.96
N LEU A 138 5.17 16.38 -4.81
CA LEU A 138 5.55 15.76 -3.54
C LEU A 138 6.96 16.13 -3.11
N ARG A 139 7.85 16.41 -4.06
CA ARG A 139 9.25 16.77 -3.79
C ARG A 139 9.35 18.19 -3.26
N THR A 140 8.63 19.13 -3.89
CA THR A 140 8.65 20.55 -3.49
C THR A 140 7.54 20.87 -2.49
N ARG A 141 6.62 19.95 -2.24
CA ARG A 141 5.42 20.10 -1.41
C ARG A 141 4.55 21.27 -1.84
N ARG A 142 4.41 21.46 -3.15
CA ARG A 142 3.58 22.49 -3.77
C ARG A 142 2.31 21.88 -4.34
N ALA A 143 1.24 22.66 -4.32
CA ALA A 143 -0.03 22.32 -4.96
C ALA A 143 -0.45 23.40 -5.93
N GLU A 144 -1.05 23.01 -7.04
CA GLU A 144 -1.59 23.89 -8.07
C GLU A 144 -2.96 23.41 -8.50
N ARG A 145 -3.88 24.31 -8.78
CA ARG A 145 -5.18 24.01 -9.35
C ARG A 145 -5.42 24.89 -10.59
N ALA A 146 -5.73 24.27 -11.72
CA ALA A 146 -5.84 24.96 -13.01
C ALA A 146 -4.64 25.88 -13.31
N GLY A 147 -3.42 25.40 -13.00
CA GLY A 147 -2.16 26.15 -13.19
C GLY A 147 -1.92 27.29 -12.17
N LYS A 148 -2.82 27.47 -11.19
CA LYS A 148 -2.66 28.49 -10.15
C LYS A 148 -2.09 27.86 -8.87
N PRO A 149 -1.01 28.40 -8.28
CA PRO A 149 -0.44 27.86 -7.06
C PRO A 149 -1.38 28.03 -5.88
N ILE A 150 -1.49 26.98 -5.05
CA ILE A 150 -2.28 26.97 -3.82
C ILE A 150 -1.34 26.95 -2.62
N ALA A 151 -1.45 27.94 -1.75
CA ALA A 151 -0.67 27.99 -0.51
C ALA A 151 -1.29 27.06 0.55
N LEU A 152 -0.65 25.89 0.77
CA LEU A 152 -1.04 24.94 1.79
C LEU A 152 -0.08 24.98 2.98
N GLN A 153 -0.65 24.85 4.20
CA GLN A 153 0.15 24.57 5.39
C GLN A 153 0.68 23.12 5.33
N PRO A 154 1.75 22.76 6.04
CA PRO A 154 2.33 21.41 5.98
C PRO A 154 1.31 20.29 6.25
N ARG A 155 0.42 20.45 7.21
CA ARG A 155 -0.63 19.47 7.53
C ARG A 155 -1.76 19.43 6.50
N GLU A 156 -2.10 20.57 5.90
CA GLU A 156 -3.08 20.63 4.81
C GLU A 156 -2.53 19.92 3.56
N PHE A 157 -1.22 20.03 3.30
CA PHE A 157 -0.58 19.31 2.21
C PHE A 157 -0.59 17.79 2.46
N GLN A 158 -0.24 17.32 3.66
CA GLN A 158 -0.28 15.91 4.04
C GLN A 158 -1.71 15.34 3.93
N LEU A 159 -2.71 16.10 4.40
CA LEU A 159 -4.12 15.74 4.30
C LEU A 159 -4.55 15.60 2.83
N LEU A 160 -4.19 16.57 1.99
CA LEU A 160 -4.50 16.54 0.57
C LEU A 160 -3.79 15.41 -0.16
N GLU A 161 -2.50 15.21 0.13
CA GLU A 161 -1.72 14.09 -0.41
C GLU A 161 -2.38 12.75 -0.09
N TYR A 162 -2.76 12.53 1.18
CA TYR A 162 -3.42 11.30 1.60
C TYR A 162 -4.74 11.08 0.86
N LEU A 163 -5.57 12.11 0.73
CA LEU A 163 -6.84 12.05 0.01
C LEU A 163 -6.63 11.75 -1.48
N VAL A 164 -5.69 12.42 -2.15
CA VAL A 164 -5.40 12.21 -3.59
C VAL A 164 -4.83 10.82 -3.85
N ARG A 165 -4.02 10.26 -2.93
CA ARG A 165 -3.56 8.86 -3.02
C ARG A 165 -4.70 7.85 -2.91
N HIS A 166 -5.80 8.23 -2.25
CA HIS A 166 -7.01 7.42 -2.09
C HIS A 166 -8.18 7.96 -2.91
N GLN A 167 -7.89 8.60 -4.07
CA GLN A 167 -8.94 9.16 -4.92
C GLN A 167 -10.00 8.11 -5.30
N GLY A 168 -11.27 8.50 -5.28
CA GLY A 168 -12.39 7.60 -5.55
C GLY A 168 -12.74 6.65 -4.40
N GLN A 169 -12.03 6.71 -3.26
CA GLN A 169 -12.31 5.91 -2.07
C GLN A 169 -12.76 6.80 -0.90
N VAL A 170 -13.69 6.29 -0.09
CA VAL A 170 -14.10 6.99 1.13
C VAL A 170 -13.05 6.82 2.21
N VAL A 171 -12.48 7.93 2.66
CA VAL A 171 -11.50 7.99 3.76
C VAL A 171 -12.21 8.42 5.03
N THR A 172 -12.14 7.60 6.08
CA THR A 172 -12.78 7.91 7.37
C THR A 172 -12.00 8.95 8.16
N ARG A 173 -12.66 9.57 9.16
CA ARG A 173 -11.99 10.49 10.09
C ARG A 173 -10.84 9.84 10.83
N THR A 174 -11.02 8.61 11.29
CA THR A 174 -9.99 7.83 11.99
C THR A 174 -8.76 7.60 11.10
N MET A 175 -8.96 7.20 9.85
CA MET A 175 -7.86 7.04 8.89
C MET A 175 -7.06 8.34 8.69
N LEU A 176 -7.74 9.50 8.64
CA LEU A 176 -7.07 10.80 8.51
C LEU A 176 -6.32 11.19 9.78
N LEU A 177 -6.87 10.91 10.96
CA LEU A 177 -6.20 11.16 12.24
C LEU A 177 -4.93 10.34 12.37
N GLU A 178 -4.98 9.06 12.05
CA GLU A 178 -3.82 8.16 12.08
C GLU A 178 -2.74 8.59 11.07
N ALA A 179 -3.15 8.86 9.82
CA ALA A 179 -2.20 9.15 8.74
C ALA A 179 -1.53 10.52 8.83
N VAL A 180 -2.19 11.54 9.40
CA VAL A 180 -1.72 12.94 9.38
C VAL A 180 -1.33 13.46 10.75
N TRP A 181 -1.89 12.90 11.83
CA TRP A 181 -1.65 13.37 13.20
C TRP A 181 -1.01 12.34 14.12
N ASP A 182 -0.73 11.10 13.63
CA ASP A 182 -0.17 9.98 14.42
C ASP A 182 -1.02 9.65 15.67
N TYR A 183 -2.31 9.96 15.64
CA TYR A 183 -3.22 9.60 16.73
C TYR A 183 -3.79 8.20 16.51
N SER A 184 -3.55 7.31 17.46
CA SER A 184 -4.11 5.95 17.48
C SER A 184 -5.51 5.86 18.11
N PHE A 185 -6.08 6.99 18.53
CA PHE A 185 -7.44 7.08 19.06
C PHE A 185 -8.13 8.37 18.57
N ASP A 186 -9.47 8.33 18.49
CA ASP A 186 -10.26 9.50 18.13
C ASP A 186 -10.34 10.45 19.35
N PRO A 187 -9.74 11.65 19.30
CA PRO A 187 -9.76 12.61 20.40
C PRO A 187 -11.13 13.30 20.58
N GLN A 188 -12.20 12.81 19.94
CA GLN A 188 -13.54 13.43 19.95
C GLN A 188 -13.51 14.93 19.58
N THR A 189 -12.59 15.34 18.72
CA THR A 189 -12.43 16.72 18.29
C THR A 189 -12.88 16.90 16.85
N ASN A 190 -13.33 18.10 16.51
CA ASN A 190 -13.66 18.47 15.14
C ASN A 190 -12.45 18.91 14.31
N VAL A 191 -11.23 18.50 14.72
CA VAL A 191 -9.96 18.90 14.05
C VAL A 191 -9.99 18.57 12.57
N ILE A 192 -10.41 17.36 12.21
CA ILE A 192 -10.48 16.93 10.81
C ILE A 192 -11.49 17.79 10.03
N ASP A 193 -12.70 18.00 10.57
CA ASP A 193 -13.76 18.76 9.89
C ASP A 193 -13.31 20.21 9.62
N VAL A 194 -12.60 20.82 10.57
CA VAL A 194 -12.02 22.16 10.42
C VAL A 194 -10.94 22.17 9.32
N GLN A 195 -10.06 21.18 9.31
CA GLN A 195 -8.99 21.12 8.29
C GLN A 195 -9.55 20.83 6.90
N ILE A 196 -10.51 19.93 6.79
CA ILE A 196 -11.24 19.68 5.54
C ILE A 196 -11.94 20.95 5.04
N SER A 197 -12.61 21.69 5.92
CA SER A 197 -13.26 22.95 5.56
C SER A 197 -12.26 24.00 5.05
N ARG A 198 -11.07 24.09 5.69
CA ARG A 198 -10.00 24.96 5.25
C ARG A 198 -9.43 24.53 3.90
N LEU A 199 -9.18 23.23 3.75
CA LEU A 199 -8.65 22.65 2.52
C LEU A 199 -9.62 22.88 1.36
N ARG A 200 -10.92 22.58 1.54
CA ARG A 200 -11.98 22.81 0.54
C ARG A 200 -12.03 24.26 0.07
N ARG A 201 -11.90 25.21 0.98
CA ARG A 201 -11.84 26.64 0.61
C ARG A 201 -10.66 26.98 -0.30
N LYS A 202 -9.56 26.24 -0.20
CA LYS A 202 -8.34 26.49 -0.98
C LYS A 202 -8.36 25.79 -2.33
N ILE A 203 -8.84 24.55 -2.38
CA ILE A 203 -8.78 23.73 -3.59
C ILE A 203 -10.04 23.76 -4.44
N ASP A 204 -11.22 24.08 -3.85
CA ASP A 204 -12.50 24.03 -4.56
C ASP A 204 -13.16 25.41 -4.76
N LYS A 205 -12.93 26.38 -3.84
CA LYS A 205 -13.56 27.68 -3.97
C LYS A 205 -13.04 28.43 -5.21
N GLY A 206 -13.94 28.61 -6.17
CA GLY A 206 -13.61 29.31 -7.43
C GLY A 206 -13.05 28.39 -8.52
N PHE A 207 -13.10 27.08 -8.30
CA PHE A 207 -12.75 26.06 -9.29
C PHE A 207 -13.94 25.12 -9.56
N SER A 208 -13.94 24.50 -10.74
CA SER A 208 -14.93 23.51 -11.16
C SER A 208 -14.21 22.41 -11.94
N PRO A 209 -14.55 21.12 -11.72
CA PRO A 209 -15.51 20.62 -10.71
C PRO A 209 -14.98 20.76 -9.27
N GLN A 210 -15.85 20.68 -8.26
CA GLN A 210 -15.44 20.49 -6.87
C GLN A 210 -14.89 19.07 -6.73
N LEU A 211 -13.81 18.90 -5.97
CA LEU A 211 -13.15 17.60 -5.85
C LEU A 211 -13.33 16.94 -4.49
N LEU A 212 -13.49 17.73 -3.42
CA LEU A 212 -13.50 17.22 -2.05
C LEU A 212 -14.93 17.17 -1.51
N HIS A 213 -15.49 15.97 -1.40
CA HIS A 213 -16.86 15.73 -0.97
C HIS A 213 -16.93 15.13 0.43
N THR A 214 -18.09 15.30 1.08
CA THR A 214 -18.39 14.72 2.40
C THR A 214 -19.37 13.56 2.23
N VAL A 215 -18.96 12.37 2.68
CA VAL A 215 -19.86 11.23 2.80
C VAL A 215 -20.42 11.23 4.21
N ARG A 216 -21.70 11.64 4.35
CA ARG A 216 -22.34 11.83 5.64
C ARG A 216 -22.26 10.59 6.52
N GLY A 217 -21.85 10.76 7.76
CA GLY A 217 -21.73 9.68 8.75
C GLY A 217 -20.52 8.76 8.58
N ILE A 218 -19.73 8.88 7.47
CA ILE A 218 -18.61 7.98 7.18
C ILE A 218 -17.30 8.76 7.14
N GLY A 219 -17.16 9.78 6.25
CA GLY A 219 -15.90 10.48 6.08
C GLY A 219 -15.90 11.41 4.88
N TYR A 220 -14.80 11.39 4.13
CA TYR A 220 -14.55 12.26 2.98
C TYR A 220 -14.05 11.46 1.78
N ILE A 221 -14.31 11.98 0.61
CA ILE A 221 -13.83 11.42 -0.65
C ILE A 221 -13.33 12.56 -1.53
N ILE A 222 -12.23 12.31 -2.25
CA ILE A 222 -11.79 13.18 -3.33
C ILE A 222 -12.03 12.47 -4.66
N SER A 223 -12.84 13.07 -5.52
CA SER A 223 -13.25 12.49 -6.81
C SER A 223 -13.65 13.59 -7.78
N VAL A 224 -13.69 13.24 -9.07
CA VAL A 224 -14.18 14.13 -10.16
C VAL A 224 -15.70 14.01 -10.31
N ASP A 225 -16.24 12.84 -9.99
CA ASP A 225 -17.67 12.53 -10.09
C ASP A 225 -18.34 12.67 -8.72
N GLU A 226 -19.58 13.21 -8.71
CA GLU A 226 -20.46 13.25 -7.54
C GLU A 226 -21.05 11.87 -7.23
#